data_e940ce03be8209ddaa3a8f3b6b55a9ba
#
_entry.id   e940ce03be8209ddaa3a8f3b6b55a9ba
#
_cell.length_a   1.000
_cell.length_b   1.000
_cell.length_c   1.000
_cell.angle_alpha   90.00
_cell.angle_beta   90.00
_cell.angle_gamma   90.00
#
_symmetry.space_group_name_H-M   'P 1'
#
loop_
_entity.id
_entity.type
_entity.pdbx_description
1 polymer ?
#
loop_
_entity_poly.entity_id
_entity_poly.type
_entity_poly.pdbx_seq_one_letter_code
_entity_poly.pdbx_strand_id
1 'polypeptide(L)'
;MKDPIQKYFQVGTIQWMTHPPVNYPILDSVKTICCDEYFSALEITHIEDQETKDKVRDMLAQGHMKVCYGAQPRLLGPKLNPNDLDEEGRKKAEAVLIDSVDEAQYMGAKGIAFLAGKWEPE
;
A
#
# COMPACT_ATOMS: atom_id res chain seq x y z
N MET A 1 5.69 -35.51 1.37
CA MET A 1 5.05 -34.34 0.74
C MET A 1 5.51 -33.12 1.50
N LYS A 2 6.00 -32.07 0.84
CA LYS A 2 6.36 -30.83 1.52
C LYS A 2 5.05 -30.07 1.83
N ASP A 3 4.93 -29.54 3.06
CA ASP A 3 3.82 -28.67 3.41
C ASP A 3 3.81 -27.40 2.54
N PRO A 4 2.64 -26.89 2.17
CA PRO A 4 2.57 -25.62 1.44
C PRO A 4 3.06 -24.46 2.32
N ILE A 5 3.68 -23.46 1.69
CA ILE A 5 4.22 -22.28 2.37
C ILE A 5 3.16 -21.55 3.22
N GLN A 6 1.91 -21.55 2.77
CA GLN A 6 0.76 -20.93 3.44
C GLN A 6 0.48 -21.51 4.82
N LYS A 7 1.00 -22.69 5.14
CA LYS A 7 0.91 -23.26 6.47
C LYS A 7 1.74 -22.49 7.49
N TYR A 8 2.81 -21.86 7.07
CA TYR A 8 3.77 -21.18 7.93
C TYR A 8 3.77 -19.66 7.78
N PHE A 9 3.38 -19.16 6.61
CA PHE A 9 3.42 -17.74 6.26
C PHE A 9 2.15 -17.31 5.57
N GLN A 10 1.78 -16.05 5.76
CA GLN A 10 0.82 -15.40 4.90
C GLN A 10 1.56 -14.86 3.67
N VAL A 11 1.14 -15.30 2.50
CA VAL A 11 1.73 -14.86 1.24
C VAL A 11 0.91 -13.69 0.71
N GLY A 12 1.57 -12.62 0.37
CA GLY A 12 0.95 -11.40 -0.14
C GLY A 12 1.59 -10.89 -1.41
N THR A 13 0.92 -9.94 -2.03
CA THR A 13 1.44 -9.22 -3.18
C THR A 13 1.22 -7.71 -3.04
N ILE A 14 1.89 -6.93 -3.87
CA ILE A 14 1.79 -5.47 -3.93
C ILE A 14 0.89 -5.12 -5.11
N GLN A 15 -0.31 -4.58 -4.82
CA GLN A 15 -1.37 -4.37 -5.81
C GLN A 15 -0.88 -3.54 -7.01
N TRP A 16 -0.28 -2.38 -6.80
CA TRP A 16 0.13 -1.47 -7.88
C TRP A 16 1.36 -1.94 -8.69
N MET A 17 2.10 -2.91 -8.18
CA MET A 17 3.22 -3.51 -8.90
C MET A 17 2.78 -4.69 -9.77
N THR A 18 1.86 -5.52 -9.28
CA THR A 18 1.32 -6.65 -10.05
C THR A 18 0.25 -6.23 -11.05
N HIS A 19 -0.52 -5.19 -10.72
CA HIS A 19 -1.59 -4.64 -11.54
C HIS A 19 -1.44 -3.12 -11.63
N PRO A 20 -0.53 -2.61 -12.47
CA PRO A 20 -0.30 -1.18 -12.62
C PRO A 20 -1.60 -0.43 -13.00
N PRO A 21 -1.91 0.70 -12.33
CA PRO A 21 -3.17 1.42 -12.53
C PRO A 21 -3.42 1.87 -13.97
N VAL A 22 -2.36 2.05 -14.75
CA VAL A 22 -2.45 2.42 -16.16
C VAL A 22 -3.13 1.36 -17.03
N ASN A 23 -3.07 0.10 -16.62
CA ASN A 23 -3.61 -1.04 -17.37
C ASN A 23 -4.79 -1.71 -16.69
N TYR A 24 -4.95 -1.51 -15.38
CA TYR A 24 -5.93 -2.24 -14.58
C TYR A 24 -6.68 -1.29 -13.65
N PRO A 25 -8.02 -1.20 -13.74
CA PRO A 25 -8.82 -0.54 -12.73
C PRO A 25 -8.59 -1.18 -11.36
N ILE A 26 -8.46 -0.36 -10.33
CA ILE A 26 -8.11 -0.85 -8.99
C ILE A 26 -9.11 -1.87 -8.45
N LEU A 27 -10.40 -1.65 -8.67
CA LEU A 27 -11.46 -2.57 -8.21
C LEU A 27 -11.31 -3.95 -8.82
N ASP A 28 -11.00 -4.04 -10.12
CA ASP A 28 -10.83 -5.30 -10.83
C ASP A 28 -9.56 -6.02 -10.35
N SER A 29 -8.48 -5.28 -10.14
CA SER A 29 -7.22 -5.85 -9.65
C SER A 29 -7.36 -6.39 -8.23
N VAL A 30 -7.99 -5.64 -7.32
CA VAL A 30 -8.22 -6.09 -5.94
C VAL A 30 -9.15 -7.31 -5.93
N LYS A 31 -10.22 -7.31 -6.72
CA LYS A 31 -11.12 -8.46 -6.87
C LYS A 31 -10.37 -9.69 -7.35
N THR A 32 -9.54 -9.54 -8.38
CA THR A 32 -8.73 -10.65 -8.93
C THR A 32 -7.81 -11.25 -7.87
N ILE A 33 -7.11 -10.39 -7.10
CA ILE A 33 -6.20 -10.84 -6.05
C ILE A 33 -6.96 -11.48 -4.88
N CYS A 34 -8.10 -10.93 -4.47
CA CYS A 34 -8.92 -11.51 -3.41
C CYS A 34 -9.51 -12.88 -3.78
N CYS A 35 -9.72 -13.14 -5.07
CA CYS A 35 -10.22 -14.43 -5.58
C CYS A 35 -9.10 -15.45 -5.83
N ASP A 36 -7.84 -15.04 -5.74
CA ASP A 36 -6.69 -15.93 -5.90
C ASP A 36 -6.37 -16.63 -4.57
N GLU A 37 -6.56 -17.94 -4.53
CA GLU A 37 -6.33 -18.76 -3.33
C GLU A 37 -4.86 -18.77 -2.84
N TYR A 38 -3.93 -18.31 -3.67
CA TYR A 38 -2.52 -18.24 -3.30
C TYR A 38 -2.19 -17.10 -2.35
N PHE A 39 -2.91 -15.97 -2.48
CA PHE A 39 -2.65 -14.77 -1.68
C PHE A 39 -3.63 -14.65 -0.50
N SER A 40 -3.09 -14.37 0.67
CA SER A 40 -3.85 -14.05 1.90
C SER A 40 -3.55 -12.66 2.45
N ALA A 41 -2.65 -11.94 1.81
CA ALA A 41 -2.27 -10.57 2.17
C ALA A 41 -2.14 -9.70 0.92
N LEU A 42 -2.40 -8.40 1.07
CA LEU A 42 -2.30 -7.42 0.01
C LEU A 42 -1.72 -6.12 0.55
N GLU A 43 -0.70 -5.60 -0.14
CA GLU A 43 -0.23 -4.24 0.08
C GLU A 43 -0.91 -3.31 -0.93
N ILE A 44 -1.62 -2.32 -0.40
CA ILE A 44 -2.29 -1.26 -1.18
C ILE A 44 -1.59 0.07 -0.94
N THR A 45 -1.85 1.05 -1.80
CA THR A 45 -1.40 2.42 -1.63
C THR A 45 -2.58 3.39 -1.67
N HIS A 46 -2.30 4.68 -1.69
CA HIS A 46 -3.29 5.75 -1.72
C HIS A 46 -4.34 5.57 -2.81
N ILE A 47 -5.59 5.75 -2.42
CA ILE A 47 -6.74 5.80 -3.32
C ILE A 47 -7.42 7.15 -3.13
N GLU A 48 -7.39 7.99 -4.17
CA GLU A 48 -7.90 9.35 -4.09
C GLU A 48 -9.43 9.40 -3.97
N ASP A 49 -10.12 8.62 -4.80
CA ASP A 49 -11.59 8.59 -4.81
C ASP A 49 -12.16 7.84 -3.61
N GLN A 50 -12.97 8.54 -2.81
CA GLN A 50 -13.51 7.98 -1.56
C GLN A 50 -14.45 6.80 -1.79
N GLU A 51 -15.29 6.84 -2.83
CA GLU A 51 -16.20 5.73 -3.13
C GLU A 51 -15.43 4.47 -3.51
N THR A 52 -14.39 4.63 -4.32
CA THR A 52 -13.47 3.52 -4.68
C THR A 52 -12.73 2.98 -3.46
N LYS A 53 -12.25 3.88 -2.59
CA LYS A 53 -11.59 3.52 -1.32
C LYS A 53 -12.49 2.67 -0.44
N ASP A 54 -13.74 3.06 -0.28
CA ASP A 54 -14.74 2.32 0.50
C ASP A 54 -14.98 0.92 -0.08
N LYS A 55 -15.16 0.83 -1.39
CA LYS A 55 -15.35 -0.46 -2.08
C LYS A 55 -14.15 -1.38 -1.93
N VAL A 56 -12.94 -0.84 -2.07
CA VAL A 56 -11.71 -1.64 -1.89
C VAL A 56 -11.60 -2.13 -0.45
N ARG A 57 -11.81 -1.26 0.54
CA ARG A 57 -11.82 -1.65 1.97
C ARG A 57 -12.80 -2.79 2.23
N ASP A 58 -14.02 -2.66 1.73
CA ASP A 58 -15.08 -3.64 1.96
C ASP A 58 -14.75 -4.99 1.27
N MET A 59 -14.20 -4.95 0.04
CA MET A 59 -13.73 -6.16 -0.65
C MET A 59 -12.61 -6.88 0.12
N LEU A 60 -11.63 -6.13 0.64
CA LEU A 60 -10.53 -6.68 1.43
C LEU A 60 -11.03 -7.32 2.72
N ALA A 61 -12.00 -6.68 3.38
CA ALA A 61 -12.64 -7.23 4.58
C ALA A 61 -13.43 -8.51 4.29
N GLN A 62 -14.22 -8.53 3.22
CA GLN A 62 -14.99 -9.71 2.79
C GLN A 62 -14.07 -10.86 2.37
N GLY A 63 -12.96 -10.57 1.71
CA GLY A 63 -11.94 -11.54 1.32
C GLY A 63 -11.05 -12.01 2.47
N HIS A 64 -11.26 -11.50 3.69
CA HIS A 64 -10.39 -11.77 4.85
C HIS A 64 -8.90 -11.54 4.58
N MET A 65 -8.59 -10.59 3.69
CA MET A 65 -7.23 -10.25 3.33
C MET A 65 -6.52 -9.53 4.48
N LYS A 66 -5.27 -9.89 4.73
CA LYS A 66 -4.41 -9.08 5.59
C LYS A 66 -3.90 -7.89 4.79
N VAL A 67 -4.25 -6.70 5.24
CA VAL A 67 -3.92 -5.45 4.54
C VAL A 67 -2.62 -4.87 5.09
N CYS A 68 -1.71 -4.50 4.20
CA CYS A 68 -0.57 -3.63 4.43
C CYS A 68 -0.73 -2.37 3.57
N TYR A 69 -0.12 -1.28 4.01
CA TYR A 69 -0.19 -0.01 3.28
C TYR A 69 1.21 0.45 2.86
N GLY A 70 1.37 0.73 1.57
CA GLY A 70 2.60 1.28 1.01
C GLY A 70 2.48 2.78 0.74
N ALA A 71 3.23 3.59 1.49
CA ALA A 71 3.33 5.03 1.27
C ALA A 71 4.46 5.42 0.30
N GLN A 72 5.21 4.45 -0.21
CA GLN A 72 6.32 4.68 -1.13
C GLN A 72 5.93 5.50 -2.36
N PRO A 73 4.83 5.19 -3.08
CA PRO A 73 4.42 5.97 -4.25
C PRO A 73 4.10 7.43 -3.93
N ARG A 74 3.58 7.70 -2.72
CA ARG A 74 3.23 9.04 -2.25
C ARG A 74 4.44 9.94 -2.01
N LEU A 75 5.58 9.34 -1.69
CA LEU A 75 6.85 10.06 -1.52
C LEU A 75 7.64 10.13 -2.83
N LEU A 76 7.71 9.03 -3.57
CA LEU A 76 8.50 8.93 -4.79
C LEU A 76 7.94 9.79 -5.93
N GLY A 77 6.62 9.80 -6.13
CA GLY A 77 5.98 10.57 -7.19
C GLY A 77 6.32 12.05 -7.12
N PRO A 78 6.05 12.74 -6.00
CA PRO A 78 6.38 14.15 -5.82
C PRO A 78 7.83 14.40 -5.38
N LYS A 79 8.69 13.37 -5.31
CA LYS A 79 10.10 13.44 -4.87
C LYS A 79 10.28 14.02 -3.47
N LEU A 80 9.40 13.65 -2.55
CA LEU A 80 9.47 14.07 -1.16
C LEU A 80 10.47 13.22 -0.38
N ASN A 81 11.25 13.87 0.48
CA ASN A 81 12.24 13.22 1.33
C ASN A 81 11.96 13.54 2.81
N PRO A 82 11.63 12.54 3.65
CA PRO A 82 11.44 12.76 5.09
C PRO A 82 12.70 13.23 5.82
N ASN A 83 13.86 13.03 5.21
CA ASN A 83 15.16 13.49 5.71
C ASN A 83 15.74 14.64 4.86
N ASP A 84 14.88 15.45 4.26
CA ASP A 84 15.30 16.61 3.49
C ASP A 84 16.03 17.61 4.39
N LEU A 85 17.13 18.17 3.87
CA LEU A 85 17.87 19.24 4.56
C LEU A 85 17.07 20.55 4.55
N ASP A 86 16.20 20.74 3.54
CA ASP A 86 15.23 21.83 3.55
C ASP A 86 14.05 21.51 4.46
N GLU A 87 13.85 22.31 5.48
CA GLU A 87 12.81 22.11 6.49
C GLU A 87 11.39 22.15 5.90
N GLU A 88 11.15 22.93 4.86
CA GLU A 88 9.85 22.98 4.18
C GLU A 88 9.58 21.66 3.42
N GLY A 89 10.58 21.16 2.72
CA GLY A 89 10.52 19.86 2.04
C GLY A 89 10.27 18.71 3.02
N ARG A 90 11.02 18.69 4.13
CA ARG A 90 10.87 17.71 5.22
C ARG A 90 9.46 17.71 5.79
N LYS A 91 8.89 18.89 6.10
CA LYS A 91 7.52 19.03 6.64
C LYS A 91 6.46 18.57 5.66
N LYS A 92 6.65 18.80 4.35
CA LYS A 92 5.74 18.28 3.33
C LYS A 92 5.74 16.75 3.30
N ALA A 93 6.90 16.13 3.39
CA ALA A 93 7.01 14.67 3.45
C ALA A 93 6.37 14.12 4.73
N GLU A 94 6.59 14.75 5.87
CA GLU A 94 5.97 14.39 7.15
C GLU A 94 4.45 14.45 7.09
N ALA A 95 3.88 15.51 6.54
CA ALA A 95 2.42 15.65 6.39
C ALA A 95 1.82 14.53 5.52
N VAL A 96 2.49 14.16 4.43
CA VAL A 96 2.08 13.05 3.57
C VAL A 96 2.13 11.72 4.31
N LEU A 97 3.13 11.50 5.16
CA LEU A 97 3.24 10.29 5.96
C LEU A 97 2.15 10.20 7.03
N ILE A 98 1.84 11.31 7.70
CA ILE A 98 0.76 11.37 8.70
C ILE A 98 -0.58 11.02 8.03
N ASP A 99 -0.90 11.67 6.91
CA ASP A 99 -2.11 11.38 6.13
C ASP A 99 -2.14 9.90 5.65
N SER A 100 -1.00 9.35 5.31
CA SER A 100 -0.89 7.93 4.94
C SER A 100 -1.16 6.97 6.10
N VAL A 101 -0.79 7.36 7.33
CA VAL A 101 -1.13 6.59 8.55
C VAL A 101 -2.63 6.58 8.78
N ASP A 102 -3.29 7.71 8.64
CA ASP A 102 -4.74 7.83 8.81
C ASP A 102 -5.48 7.00 7.75
N GLU A 103 -5.05 7.06 6.49
CA GLU A 103 -5.61 6.23 5.43
C GLU A 103 -5.35 4.74 5.65
N ALA A 104 -4.15 4.37 6.07
CA ALA A 104 -3.79 2.99 6.41
C ALA A 104 -4.72 2.43 7.51
N GLN A 105 -4.97 3.21 8.55
CA GLN A 105 -5.91 2.85 9.60
C GLN A 105 -7.33 2.68 9.05
N TYR A 106 -7.80 3.60 8.23
CA TYR A 106 -9.10 3.54 7.59
C TYR A 106 -9.29 2.28 6.74
N MET A 107 -8.25 1.87 6.02
CA MET A 107 -8.23 0.68 5.19
C MET A 107 -8.06 -0.63 5.98
N GLY A 108 -7.89 -0.55 7.29
CA GLY A 108 -7.68 -1.72 8.16
C GLY A 108 -6.29 -2.34 8.04
N ALA A 109 -5.30 -1.57 7.58
CA ALA A 109 -3.94 -2.05 7.44
C ALA A 109 -3.30 -2.39 8.80
N LYS A 110 -2.48 -3.43 8.83
CA LYS A 110 -1.75 -3.89 10.01
C LYS A 110 -0.34 -3.30 10.11
N GLY A 111 0.10 -2.67 9.04
CA GLY A 111 1.41 -2.00 8.98
C GLY A 111 1.46 -1.05 7.79
N ILE A 112 2.35 -0.08 7.89
CA ILE A 112 2.67 0.87 6.84
C ILE A 112 4.15 0.78 6.50
N ALA A 113 4.47 0.80 5.22
CA ALA A 113 5.83 0.86 4.70
C ALA A 113 6.06 2.16 3.94
N PHE A 114 7.25 2.74 4.10
CA PHE A 114 7.65 3.94 3.38
C PHE A 114 9.18 3.96 3.17
N LEU A 115 9.64 4.88 2.34
CA LEU A 115 11.06 5.12 2.11
C LEU A 115 11.55 6.25 3.02
N ALA A 116 12.66 6.00 3.71
CA ALA A 116 13.27 6.97 4.63
C ALA A 116 13.96 8.15 3.92
N GLY A 117 13.96 8.15 2.60
CA GLY A 117 14.57 9.16 1.77
C GLY A 117 15.66 8.60 0.87
N LYS A 118 16.18 9.44 -0.01
CA LYS A 118 17.27 9.11 -0.91
C LYS A 118 18.59 9.48 -0.24
N TRP A 119 19.56 8.57 -0.28
CA TRP A 119 20.92 8.93 0.08
C TRP A 119 21.53 9.80 -1.03
N GLU A 120 22.04 10.96 -0.65
CA GLU A 120 22.80 11.85 -1.53
C GLU A 120 24.17 12.08 -0.88
N PRO A 121 25.27 11.86 -1.62
CA PRO A 121 26.59 12.22 -1.12
C PRO A 121 26.67 13.74 -0.94
N GLU A 122 27.32 14.18 0.14
CA GLU A 122 27.65 15.59 0.39
C GLU A 122 28.64 16.11 -0.66
#